data_ff6ed9a1a18351655b550e67462382d4
#
_entry.id   ff6ed9a1a18351655b550e67462382d4
#
_cell.length_a   1.000
_cell.length_b   1.000
_cell.length_c   1.000
_cell.angle_alpha   90.00
_cell.angle_beta   90.00
_cell.angle_gamma   90.00
#
_symmetry.space_group_name_H-M   'P 1'
#
loop_
_entity.id
_entity.type
_entity.pdbx_description
1 polymer ?
#
loop_
_entity_poly.entity_id
_entity_poly.type
_entity_poly.pdbx_seq_one_letter_code
_entity_poly.pdbx_strand_id
1 'polypeptide(L)'
;MRNLTFYNANTAIHQLFDWGWTYKGVNINNCSIGIDMTSLNNGAQSVGSVVVIDSEINNTPVGVAISRDSTSTPLTGGTLILENVQLNNVPVAVQAPGSKTVLAGSTGSKNIPAWGEGNEYLPTGPTVFQSTFTPNVRPSSLTSGTDFYERSKPQYNDILASQFLSVRSAGAKGDGVTDDSNAIIAVIAQAAASGKIVFFDAGYYRVTKTIYIPSGSKITGETYPVIMSSGSFFNNMNSPQPVVQVGKPGEKGTVEWSDMLVSTQGAQAGAILIQWNLDSSATTPAGMWDVHSRIGGFTGSNLQVAQCPKTPNTQITSASQVPSQCIAAFLDMHITESAAGLYMENNWLWVADHDADDAALTQISVYAGRGLLIESTKGGNWLYGTAVEHHTMYQYQLVNTVDIFLGFIQTETAYYQPNPVAPIPFTSETAYSDPTFPTGSSQSGWGLRVVDSTSVLIYGAGHYSFFSNYNVTCSNQGAGETCQKHIVDIENSQVSIYGLNTVGTTEMITYNGVDEAPASANDDGFVSTIAIFRSS
;
A
#
# COMPACT_ATOMS: atom_id res chain seq x y z
N MET A 1 0.12 11.94 -2.40
CA MET A 1 1.14 12.87 -2.99
C MET A 1 2.01 13.45 -1.90
N ARG A 2 3.29 13.66 -2.17
CA ARG A 2 4.19 14.30 -1.21
C ARG A 2 5.19 15.24 -1.89
N ASN A 3 5.76 16.17 -1.09
CA ASN A 3 6.87 17.05 -1.49
C ASN A 3 6.58 17.84 -2.78
N LEU A 4 5.43 18.53 -2.81
CA LEU A 4 5.00 19.39 -3.91
C LEU A 4 5.01 20.84 -3.50
N THR A 5 5.42 21.72 -4.40
CA THR A 5 5.38 23.17 -4.19
C THR A 5 4.60 23.85 -5.30
N PHE A 6 3.65 24.70 -4.91
CA PHE A 6 2.79 25.48 -5.81
C PHE A 6 3.04 26.97 -5.60
N TYR A 7 3.06 27.73 -6.69
CA TYR A 7 3.21 29.19 -6.68
C TYR A 7 2.23 29.85 -7.61
N ASN A 8 1.61 30.93 -7.12
CA ASN A 8 0.86 31.90 -7.94
C ASN A 8 -0.30 31.28 -8.73
N ALA A 9 -0.91 30.22 -8.23
CA ALA A 9 -2.07 29.59 -8.85
C ALA A 9 -3.37 30.23 -8.34
N ASN A 10 -4.42 30.21 -9.16
CA ASN A 10 -5.76 30.51 -8.67
C ASN A 10 -6.20 29.47 -7.64
N THR A 11 -6.07 28.19 -7.97
CA THR A 11 -6.23 27.07 -7.07
C THR A 11 -5.00 26.18 -7.20
N ALA A 12 -4.31 25.88 -6.08
CA ALA A 12 -3.10 25.07 -6.15
C ALA A 12 -3.44 23.60 -6.43
N ILE A 13 -4.43 23.05 -5.74
CA ILE A 13 -4.92 21.67 -5.91
C ILE A 13 -6.43 21.71 -6.03
N HIS A 14 -6.97 21.25 -7.15
CA HIS A 14 -8.41 21.07 -7.36
C HIS A 14 -8.74 19.58 -7.39
N GLN A 15 -9.38 19.11 -6.33
CA GLN A 15 -9.79 17.72 -6.14
C GLN A 15 -11.13 17.51 -6.85
N LEU A 16 -11.12 16.83 -7.99
CA LEU A 16 -12.33 16.62 -8.79
C LEU A 16 -13.12 15.40 -8.29
N PHE A 17 -12.40 14.34 -7.95
CA PHE A 17 -12.95 13.08 -7.47
C PHE A 17 -11.87 12.31 -6.71
N ASP A 18 -12.22 11.72 -5.58
CA ASP A 18 -11.45 10.66 -4.92
C ASP A 18 -12.35 9.81 -4.01
N TRP A 19 -11.88 8.63 -3.67
CA TRP A 19 -12.35 7.90 -2.50
C TRP A 19 -11.53 8.30 -1.28
N GLY A 20 -10.21 8.43 -1.42
CA GLY A 20 -9.32 8.93 -0.39
C GLY A 20 -8.02 9.46 -0.97
N TRP A 21 -7.45 10.49 -0.33
CA TRP A 21 -6.20 11.09 -0.74
C TRP A 21 -5.38 11.58 0.43
N THR A 22 -4.06 11.44 0.34
CA THR A 22 -3.13 11.99 1.34
C THR A 22 -2.12 12.93 0.70
N TYR A 23 -2.02 14.12 1.27
CA TYR A 23 -1.01 15.13 0.95
C TYR A 23 -0.04 15.27 2.11
N LYS A 24 1.27 15.11 1.85
CA LYS A 24 2.33 15.31 2.85
C LYS A 24 3.42 16.23 2.30
N GLY A 25 3.90 17.16 3.14
CA GLY A 25 4.98 18.06 2.73
C GLY A 25 4.63 18.94 1.54
N VAL A 26 3.37 19.39 1.45
CA VAL A 26 2.90 20.28 0.39
C VAL A 26 3.11 21.73 0.80
N ASN A 27 3.79 22.51 -0.07
CA ASN A 27 4.03 23.92 0.11
C ASN A 27 3.21 24.75 -0.89
N ILE A 28 2.23 25.50 -0.40
CA ILE A 28 1.35 26.34 -1.24
C ILE A 28 1.66 27.80 -0.98
N ASN A 29 2.00 28.54 -2.05
CA ASN A 29 2.48 29.91 -1.95
C ASN A 29 1.74 30.85 -2.87
N ASN A 30 1.17 31.92 -2.30
CA ASN A 30 0.56 33.03 -3.05
C ASN A 30 -0.52 32.54 -4.04
N CYS A 31 -1.38 31.62 -3.61
CA CYS A 31 -2.53 31.12 -4.35
C CYS A 31 -3.81 31.81 -3.84
N SER A 32 -4.92 31.75 -4.59
CA SER A 32 -6.21 32.25 -4.08
C SER A 32 -6.89 31.20 -3.19
N ILE A 33 -6.81 29.92 -3.56
CA ILE A 33 -7.26 28.77 -2.78
C ILE A 33 -6.13 27.74 -2.78
N GLY A 34 -5.87 27.17 -1.60
CA GLY A 34 -4.86 26.11 -1.47
C GLY A 34 -5.39 24.79 -2.04
N ILE A 35 -6.32 24.16 -1.34
CA ILE A 35 -6.93 22.88 -1.75
C ILE A 35 -8.44 23.12 -1.91
N ASP A 36 -8.97 22.78 -3.07
CA ASP A 36 -10.39 22.88 -3.38
C ASP A 36 -11.02 21.47 -3.47
N MET A 37 -11.86 21.14 -2.48
CA MET A 37 -12.64 19.90 -2.35
C MET A 37 -14.13 20.13 -2.65
N THR A 38 -14.49 21.20 -3.35
CA THR A 38 -15.90 21.59 -3.56
C THR A 38 -16.54 20.93 -4.77
N SER A 39 -15.83 20.04 -5.46
CA SER A 39 -16.34 19.38 -6.67
C SER A 39 -17.55 18.51 -6.39
N LEU A 40 -18.50 18.57 -7.32
CA LEU A 40 -19.72 17.78 -7.32
C LEU A 40 -19.81 16.96 -8.61
N ASN A 41 -20.25 15.72 -8.51
CA ASN A 41 -20.63 14.87 -9.63
C ASN A 41 -22.15 14.75 -9.69
N ASN A 42 -22.78 15.24 -10.76
CA ASN A 42 -24.25 15.28 -10.89
C ASN A 42 -24.99 15.94 -9.71
N GLY A 43 -24.36 16.95 -9.07
CA GLY A 43 -24.93 17.65 -7.93
C GLY A 43 -24.71 16.95 -6.56
N ALA A 44 -24.10 15.78 -6.55
CA ALA A 44 -23.69 15.07 -5.35
C ALA A 44 -22.18 15.26 -5.10
N GLN A 45 -21.78 15.20 -3.85
CA GLN A 45 -20.37 15.28 -3.45
C GLN A 45 -19.55 14.19 -4.14
N SER A 46 -18.33 14.52 -4.55
CA SER A 46 -17.42 13.62 -5.27
C SER A 46 -16.04 13.44 -4.63
N VAL A 47 -15.80 14.07 -3.48
CA VAL A 47 -14.56 13.94 -2.72
C VAL A 47 -14.86 13.18 -1.42
N GLY A 48 -14.30 12.00 -1.24
CA GLY A 48 -14.52 11.11 -0.11
C GLY A 48 -13.74 11.53 1.12
N SER A 49 -12.42 11.40 1.10
CA SER A 49 -11.59 11.84 2.22
C SER A 49 -10.26 12.43 1.80
N VAL A 50 -9.82 13.48 2.50
CA VAL A 50 -8.51 14.10 2.30
C VAL A 50 -7.78 14.21 3.63
N VAL A 51 -6.53 13.78 3.65
CA VAL A 51 -5.61 13.91 4.79
C VAL A 51 -4.45 14.80 4.37
N VAL A 52 -4.21 15.89 5.11
CA VAL A 52 -3.09 16.83 4.86
C VAL A 52 -2.18 16.85 6.09
N ILE A 53 -0.93 16.47 5.92
CA ILE A 53 0.04 16.41 7.01
C ILE A 53 1.37 17.10 6.65
N ASP A 54 2.05 17.61 7.66
CA ASP A 54 3.41 18.17 7.53
C ASP A 54 3.53 19.16 6.37
N SER A 55 2.56 20.07 6.24
CA SER A 55 2.38 20.94 5.07
C SER A 55 2.37 22.41 5.45
N GLU A 56 2.65 23.29 4.49
CA GLU A 56 2.72 24.73 4.71
C GLU A 56 1.90 25.49 3.65
N ILE A 57 1.09 26.45 4.12
CA ILE A 57 0.28 27.33 3.24
C ILE A 57 0.64 28.77 3.56
N ASN A 58 1.06 29.51 2.54
CA ASN A 58 1.59 30.85 2.64
C ASN A 58 0.83 31.85 1.75
N ASN A 59 0.48 33.03 2.30
CA ASN A 59 -0.12 34.14 1.54
C ASN A 59 -1.31 33.71 0.67
N THR A 60 -2.16 32.83 1.21
CA THR A 60 -3.28 32.21 0.49
C THR A 60 -4.56 32.49 1.28
N PRO A 61 -5.50 33.29 0.75
CA PRO A 61 -6.70 33.73 1.49
C PRO A 61 -7.53 32.59 2.06
N VAL A 62 -7.65 31.46 1.34
CA VAL A 62 -8.37 30.26 1.75
C VAL A 62 -7.43 29.05 1.67
N GLY A 63 -7.18 28.41 2.81
CA GLY A 63 -6.33 27.21 2.88
C GLY A 63 -6.98 26.01 2.21
N VAL A 64 -8.17 25.60 2.69
CA VAL A 64 -8.96 24.50 2.11
C VAL A 64 -10.40 24.96 1.95
N ALA A 65 -10.97 24.74 0.78
CA ALA A 65 -12.39 24.92 0.50
C ALA A 65 -13.08 23.54 0.47
N ILE A 66 -14.16 23.36 1.25
CA ILE A 66 -14.90 22.10 1.37
C ILE A 66 -16.32 22.24 0.83
N SER A 67 -16.93 21.14 0.39
CA SER A 67 -18.35 21.08 -0.01
C SER A 67 -19.28 20.82 1.18
N ARG A 68 -18.76 20.27 2.29
CA ARG A 68 -19.54 19.86 3.46
C ARG A 68 -20.04 21.05 4.28
N ASP A 69 -21.31 20.99 4.69
CA ASP A 69 -21.91 21.88 5.69
C ASP A 69 -22.92 21.11 6.57
N SER A 70 -23.57 21.82 7.49
CA SER A 70 -24.56 21.22 8.41
C SER A 70 -25.82 20.65 7.72
N THR A 71 -25.98 20.89 6.43
CA THR A 71 -27.12 20.40 5.61
C THR A 71 -26.71 19.31 4.63
N SER A 72 -25.42 18.99 4.56
CA SER A 72 -24.90 17.95 3.65
C SER A 72 -25.53 16.60 3.96
N THR A 73 -25.87 15.89 2.89
CA THR A 73 -26.43 14.54 2.95
C THR A 73 -25.68 13.68 1.93
N PRO A 74 -25.04 12.62 2.35
CA PRO A 74 -24.82 12.20 3.75
C PRO A 74 -23.86 13.12 4.51
N LEU A 75 -23.99 13.17 5.84
CA LEU A 75 -23.11 13.99 6.70
C LEU A 75 -21.68 13.48 6.79
N THR A 76 -21.43 12.24 6.40
CA THR A 76 -20.13 11.58 6.46
C THR A 76 -19.19 11.98 5.33
N GLY A 77 -19.74 12.41 4.20
CA GLY A 77 -18.95 12.76 3.03
C GLY A 77 -18.08 14.02 3.19
N GLY A 78 -17.02 14.15 2.38
CA GLY A 78 -16.06 15.27 2.42
C GLY A 78 -15.22 15.30 3.69
N THR A 79 -14.81 14.14 4.14
CA THR A 79 -13.91 13.98 5.30
C THR A 79 -12.60 14.72 5.08
N LEU A 80 -12.17 15.52 6.08
CA LEU A 80 -10.90 16.25 6.04
C LEU A 80 -10.16 16.10 7.36
N ILE A 81 -8.87 15.77 7.27
CA ILE A 81 -7.93 15.79 8.41
C ILE A 81 -6.77 16.71 8.07
N LEU A 82 -6.48 17.64 8.97
CA LEU A 82 -5.29 18.49 8.96
C LEU A 82 -4.46 18.15 10.21
N GLU A 83 -3.21 17.72 10.07
CA GLU A 83 -2.31 17.49 11.19
C GLU A 83 -0.92 18.07 10.89
N ASN A 84 -0.40 18.91 11.79
CA ASN A 84 0.86 19.63 11.63
C ASN A 84 0.89 20.45 10.33
N VAL A 85 -0.09 21.34 10.17
CA VAL A 85 -0.20 22.25 9.01
C VAL A 85 0.11 23.69 9.45
N GLN A 86 1.19 24.25 8.88
CA GLN A 86 1.64 25.60 9.13
C GLN A 86 0.93 26.60 8.22
N LEU A 87 0.33 27.62 8.77
CA LEU A 87 -0.31 28.73 8.05
C LEU A 87 0.47 30.03 8.26
N ASN A 88 0.81 30.74 7.19
CA ASN A 88 1.44 32.03 7.23
C ASN A 88 0.64 33.02 6.36
N ASN A 89 -0.04 33.99 6.97
CA ASN A 89 -0.94 34.92 6.28
C ASN A 89 -2.03 34.18 5.46
N VAL A 90 -2.78 33.32 6.15
CA VAL A 90 -3.93 32.55 5.64
C VAL A 90 -5.13 32.86 6.51
N PRO A 91 -5.95 33.88 6.20
CA PRO A 91 -7.05 34.34 7.05
C PRO A 91 -8.11 33.26 7.33
N VAL A 92 -8.40 32.41 6.35
CA VAL A 92 -9.37 31.31 6.45
C VAL A 92 -8.66 29.99 6.23
N ALA A 93 -8.55 29.19 7.29
CA ALA A 93 -7.92 27.85 7.17
C ALA A 93 -8.83 26.85 6.45
N VAL A 94 -10.12 26.79 6.81
CA VAL A 94 -11.13 25.95 6.14
C VAL A 94 -12.40 26.76 5.91
N GLN A 95 -12.88 26.73 4.67
CA GLN A 95 -14.07 27.44 4.20
C GLN A 95 -15.13 26.46 3.66
N ALA A 96 -16.35 26.55 4.19
CA ALA A 96 -17.53 25.82 3.70
C ALA A 96 -18.31 26.64 2.68
N PRO A 97 -19.36 26.07 2.03
CA PRO A 97 -20.23 26.75 1.08
C PRO A 97 -20.77 28.09 1.58
N GLY A 98 -20.98 29.04 0.66
CA GLY A 98 -21.41 30.40 1.00
C GLY A 98 -20.33 31.25 1.69
N SER A 99 -19.07 30.91 1.52
CA SER A 99 -17.91 31.60 2.14
C SER A 99 -17.92 31.53 3.68
N LYS A 100 -18.56 30.55 4.27
CA LYS A 100 -18.61 30.35 5.72
C LYS A 100 -17.26 29.85 6.24
N THR A 101 -16.65 30.59 7.15
CA THR A 101 -15.43 30.14 7.84
C THR A 101 -15.78 29.04 8.85
N VAL A 102 -15.21 27.84 8.64
CA VAL A 102 -15.32 26.68 9.53
C VAL A 102 -14.15 26.66 10.51
N LEU A 103 -12.95 26.86 9.98
CA LEU A 103 -11.74 27.03 10.79
C LEU A 103 -11.07 28.35 10.44
N ALA A 104 -10.96 29.23 11.42
CA ALA A 104 -10.22 30.48 11.25
C ALA A 104 -8.72 30.22 11.18
N GLY A 105 -8.08 30.84 10.20
CA GLY A 105 -6.65 30.87 10.06
C GLY A 105 -5.98 31.99 10.83
N SER A 106 -5.05 32.72 10.19
CA SER A 106 -4.31 33.82 10.78
C SER A 106 -3.79 34.78 9.70
N THR A 107 -3.74 36.06 9.99
CA THR A 107 -2.99 37.06 9.19
C THR A 107 -1.49 37.08 9.56
N GLY A 108 -1.06 36.33 10.55
CA GLY A 108 0.32 36.06 10.92
C GLY A 108 0.65 34.58 10.72
N SER A 109 1.53 34.04 11.57
CA SER A 109 1.89 32.61 11.57
C SER A 109 1.02 31.86 12.58
N LYS A 110 0.52 30.68 12.21
CA LYS A 110 -0.27 29.79 13.05
C LYS A 110 -0.04 28.33 12.63
N ASN A 111 0.27 27.47 13.57
CA ASN A 111 0.25 26.03 13.33
C ASN A 111 -1.14 25.47 13.69
N ILE A 112 -1.64 24.54 12.87
CA ILE A 112 -2.77 23.67 13.16
C ILE A 112 -2.19 22.33 13.64
N PRO A 113 -2.20 22.04 14.96
CA PRO A 113 -1.66 20.76 15.46
C PRO A 113 -2.47 19.59 14.96
N ALA A 114 -3.81 19.66 15.08
CA ALA A 114 -4.76 18.74 14.47
C ALA A 114 -6.16 19.35 14.44
N TRP A 115 -6.84 19.19 13.32
CA TRP A 115 -8.23 19.55 13.10
C TRP A 115 -8.85 18.60 12.07
N GLY A 116 -10.12 18.28 12.22
CA GLY A 116 -10.79 17.44 11.24
C GLY A 116 -12.29 17.50 11.28
N GLU A 117 -12.90 16.83 10.32
CA GLU A 117 -14.33 16.62 10.21
C GLU A 117 -14.65 15.25 9.61
N GLY A 118 -15.73 14.65 10.06
CA GLY A 118 -16.21 13.34 9.62
C GLY A 118 -16.70 12.47 10.77
N ASN A 119 -16.63 11.16 10.61
CA ASN A 119 -16.94 10.18 11.65
C ASN A 119 -15.68 9.78 12.43
N GLU A 120 -15.83 9.69 13.75
CA GLU A 120 -14.77 9.28 14.69
C GLU A 120 -15.19 8.01 15.44
N TYR A 121 -14.24 7.09 15.63
CA TYR A 121 -14.34 5.86 16.43
C TYR A 121 -13.18 5.80 17.44
N LEU A 122 -13.48 5.68 18.77
CA LEU A 122 -12.50 5.67 19.87
C LEU A 122 -12.77 4.57 20.94
N PRO A 123 -12.60 3.29 20.67
CA PRO A 123 -12.71 2.61 19.38
C PRO A 123 -14.14 2.48 18.90
N THR A 124 -15.13 2.71 19.75
CA THR A 124 -16.56 2.65 19.43
C THR A 124 -17.05 3.96 18.84
N GLY A 125 -18.06 3.89 17.97
CA GLY A 125 -18.63 5.05 17.28
C GLY A 125 -19.88 4.68 16.48
N PRO A 126 -20.26 5.47 15.46
CA PRO A 126 -19.61 6.73 15.08
C PRO A 126 -20.02 7.92 15.95
N THR A 127 -19.07 8.84 16.15
CA THR A 127 -19.36 10.20 16.59
C THR A 127 -19.04 11.17 15.46
N VAL A 128 -20.01 11.97 15.04
CA VAL A 128 -19.78 13.01 14.01
C VAL A 128 -19.09 14.20 14.67
N PHE A 129 -17.97 14.64 14.10
CA PHE A 129 -17.24 15.80 14.63
C PHE A 129 -16.81 16.78 13.52
N GLN A 130 -16.58 18.04 13.93
CA GLN A 130 -15.95 19.10 13.15
C GLN A 130 -15.23 20.01 14.14
N SER A 131 -14.01 19.66 14.53
CA SER A 131 -13.28 20.32 15.62
C SER A 131 -11.78 20.02 15.60
N THR A 132 -11.05 20.70 16.48
CA THR A 132 -9.69 20.29 16.86
C THR A 132 -9.74 19.00 17.67
N PHE A 133 -8.72 18.17 17.49
CA PHE A 133 -8.54 16.94 18.26
C PHE A 133 -7.08 16.79 18.70
N THR A 134 -6.78 15.80 19.53
CA THR A 134 -5.40 15.51 19.96
C THR A 134 -4.65 14.82 18.83
N PRO A 135 -3.53 15.37 18.29
CA PRO A 135 -2.76 14.71 17.25
C PRO A 135 -2.18 13.37 17.73
N ASN A 136 -1.78 12.53 16.79
CA ASN A 136 -1.04 11.32 17.12
C ASN A 136 0.29 11.65 17.80
N VAL A 137 0.68 10.83 18.78
CA VAL A 137 2.05 10.84 19.29
C VAL A 137 2.96 10.32 18.18
N ARG A 138 3.98 11.10 17.82
CA ARG A 138 4.94 10.77 16.77
C ARG A 138 6.22 10.22 17.39
N PRO A 139 6.51 8.92 17.28
CA PRO A 139 7.78 8.37 17.76
C PRO A 139 8.98 9.01 17.07
N SER A 140 10.05 9.25 17.82
CA SER A 140 11.28 9.81 17.25
C SER A 140 11.96 8.91 16.22
N SER A 141 11.68 7.62 16.26
CA SER A 141 12.09 6.63 15.26
C SER A 141 11.45 6.86 13.88
N LEU A 142 10.28 7.54 13.85
CA LEU A 142 9.54 7.82 12.61
C LEU A 142 9.70 9.25 12.09
N THR A 143 10.36 10.15 12.86
CA THR A 143 10.39 11.58 12.52
C THR A 143 11.78 12.09 12.14
N SER A 144 11.79 13.16 11.36
CA SER A 144 12.93 14.05 11.13
C SER A 144 12.52 15.45 11.54
N GLY A 145 13.01 15.93 12.69
CA GLY A 145 12.46 17.12 13.34
C GLY A 145 11.04 16.86 13.84
N THR A 146 10.08 17.69 13.42
CA THR A 146 8.65 17.56 13.76
C THR A 146 7.86 16.72 12.79
N ASP A 147 8.41 16.50 11.60
CA ASP A 147 7.72 15.85 10.48
C ASP A 147 8.05 14.36 10.40
N PHE A 148 7.15 13.57 9.86
CA PHE A 148 7.48 12.20 9.51
C PHE A 148 8.60 12.17 8.48
N TYR A 149 9.55 11.26 8.70
CA TYR A 149 10.72 11.11 7.81
C TYR A 149 10.28 10.83 6.38
N GLU A 150 10.96 11.45 5.44
CA GLU A 150 10.84 11.16 4.01
C GLU A 150 12.18 11.21 3.31
N ARG A 151 12.29 10.45 2.23
CA ARG A 151 13.49 10.36 1.41
C ARG A 151 13.13 10.28 -0.07
N SER A 152 13.69 11.16 -0.89
CA SER A 152 13.49 11.10 -2.33
C SER A 152 14.25 9.93 -2.96
N LYS A 153 13.69 9.37 -4.04
CA LYS A 153 14.34 8.36 -4.87
C LYS A 153 15.69 8.88 -5.37
N PRO A 154 16.79 8.13 -5.19
CA PRO A 154 18.09 8.50 -5.72
C PRO A 154 18.06 8.63 -7.24
N GLN A 155 18.49 9.77 -7.76
CA GLN A 155 18.53 10.05 -9.21
C GLN A 155 19.89 9.81 -9.84
N TYR A 156 20.95 9.74 -9.05
CA TYR A 156 22.34 9.53 -9.48
C TYR A 156 22.83 10.48 -10.59
N ASN A 157 22.26 11.68 -10.71
CA ASN A 157 22.53 12.65 -11.79
C ASN A 157 24.02 13.05 -11.90
N ASP A 158 24.73 13.08 -10.78
CA ASP A 158 26.14 13.48 -10.70
C ASP A 158 27.10 12.28 -10.79
N ILE A 159 26.59 11.07 -11.06
CA ILE A 159 27.39 9.85 -11.13
C ILE A 159 27.73 9.55 -12.58
N LEU A 160 29.04 9.34 -12.85
CA LEU A 160 29.51 9.00 -14.19
C LEU A 160 29.00 7.62 -14.63
N ALA A 161 28.69 7.45 -15.91
CA ALA A 161 28.23 6.18 -16.50
C ALA A 161 29.19 5.01 -16.20
N SER A 162 30.49 5.25 -16.05
CA SER A 162 31.50 4.23 -15.68
C SER A 162 31.34 3.67 -14.26
N GLN A 163 30.50 4.28 -13.43
CA GLN A 163 30.15 3.80 -12.10
C GLN A 163 28.93 2.88 -12.10
N PHE A 164 28.27 2.69 -13.26
CA PHE A 164 27.17 1.74 -13.42
C PHE A 164 27.69 0.42 -14.01
N LEU A 165 27.25 -0.69 -13.42
CA LEU A 165 27.51 -2.04 -13.91
C LEU A 165 26.23 -2.62 -14.50
N SER A 166 26.13 -2.71 -15.82
CA SER A 166 25.01 -3.32 -16.51
C SER A 166 25.02 -4.83 -16.30
N VAL A 167 23.85 -5.39 -15.94
CA VAL A 167 23.69 -6.83 -15.77
C VAL A 167 23.86 -7.57 -17.10
N ARG A 168 23.45 -6.97 -18.23
CA ARG A 168 23.67 -7.54 -19.57
C ARG A 168 25.15 -7.55 -19.94
N SER A 169 25.87 -6.48 -19.66
CA SER A 169 27.32 -6.43 -19.88
C SER A 169 28.08 -7.45 -19.01
N ALA A 170 27.52 -7.81 -17.85
CA ALA A 170 28.04 -8.87 -16.98
C ALA A 170 27.64 -10.29 -17.41
N GLY A 171 26.88 -10.43 -18.50
CA GLY A 171 26.54 -11.72 -19.12
C GLY A 171 25.10 -12.18 -18.97
N ALA A 172 24.23 -11.49 -18.21
CA ALA A 172 22.80 -11.77 -18.15
C ALA A 172 22.15 -11.52 -19.52
N LYS A 173 21.14 -12.31 -19.88
CA LYS A 173 20.44 -12.18 -21.18
C LYS A 173 19.19 -11.32 -21.09
N GLY A 174 18.42 -11.47 -20.03
CA GLY A 174 17.14 -10.76 -19.88
C GLY A 174 16.11 -11.14 -20.96
N ASP A 175 16.15 -12.40 -21.43
CA ASP A 175 15.30 -12.93 -22.52
C ASP A 175 14.11 -13.75 -22.01
N GLY A 176 13.93 -13.88 -20.68
CA GLY A 176 12.88 -14.68 -20.05
C GLY A 176 13.06 -16.19 -20.12
N VAL A 177 14.14 -16.67 -20.73
CA VAL A 177 14.42 -18.10 -21.00
C VAL A 177 15.73 -18.55 -20.35
N THR A 178 16.80 -17.80 -20.55
CA THR A 178 18.12 -18.10 -19.99
C THR A 178 18.10 -17.93 -18.47
N ASP A 179 18.79 -18.83 -17.75
CA ASP A 179 19.01 -18.67 -16.31
C ASP A 179 20.09 -17.62 -16.05
N ASP A 180 19.68 -16.43 -15.65
CA ASP A 180 20.54 -15.28 -15.39
C ASP A 180 21.06 -15.20 -13.94
N SER A 181 20.69 -16.17 -13.08
CA SER A 181 20.98 -16.15 -11.64
C SER A 181 22.44 -15.87 -11.32
N ASN A 182 23.37 -16.58 -11.97
CA ASN A 182 24.81 -16.46 -11.67
C ASN A 182 25.37 -15.09 -12.07
N ALA A 183 24.97 -14.59 -13.25
CA ALA A 183 25.43 -13.29 -13.75
C ALA A 183 24.95 -12.15 -12.83
N ILE A 184 23.67 -12.19 -12.43
CA ILE A 184 23.08 -11.19 -11.54
C ILE A 184 23.74 -11.22 -10.16
N ILE A 185 23.90 -12.38 -9.53
CA ILE A 185 24.56 -12.51 -8.22
C ILE A 185 25.98 -11.97 -8.27
N ALA A 186 26.73 -12.30 -9.33
CA ALA A 186 28.12 -11.85 -9.46
C ALA A 186 28.23 -10.32 -9.61
N VAL A 187 27.38 -9.70 -10.44
CA VAL A 187 27.42 -8.23 -10.64
C VAL A 187 26.96 -7.46 -9.42
N ILE A 188 25.95 -7.94 -8.70
CA ILE A 188 25.50 -7.31 -7.44
C ILE A 188 26.63 -7.36 -6.39
N ALA A 189 27.27 -8.52 -6.21
CA ALA A 189 28.40 -8.67 -5.30
C ALA A 189 29.58 -7.77 -5.67
N GLN A 190 29.91 -7.69 -6.96
CA GLN A 190 30.98 -6.80 -7.47
C GLN A 190 30.66 -5.32 -7.21
N ALA A 191 29.42 -4.89 -7.48
CA ALA A 191 28.98 -3.52 -7.30
C ALA A 191 29.01 -3.11 -5.82
N ALA A 192 28.47 -3.93 -4.94
CA ALA A 192 28.47 -3.70 -3.49
C ALA A 192 29.90 -3.57 -2.94
N ALA A 193 30.83 -4.43 -3.36
CA ALA A 193 32.23 -4.40 -2.94
C ALA A 193 32.99 -3.17 -3.46
N SER A 194 32.57 -2.56 -4.57
CA SER A 194 33.24 -1.42 -5.20
C SER A 194 32.49 -0.10 -5.08
N GLY A 195 31.34 -0.07 -4.37
CA GLY A 195 30.50 1.12 -4.22
C GLY A 195 29.82 1.57 -5.52
N LYS A 196 29.76 0.72 -6.54
CA LYS A 196 29.14 0.99 -7.84
C LYS A 196 27.65 0.72 -7.82
N ILE A 197 26.93 1.19 -8.84
CA ILE A 197 25.50 1.03 -9.02
C ILE A 197 25.28 -0.13 -9.99
N VAL A 198 24.37 -1.06 -9.65
CA VAL A 198 23.89 -2.09 -10.57
C VAL A 198 22.78 -1.49 -11.43
N PHE A 199 22.92 -1.61 -12.72
CA PHE A 199 21.93 -1.20 -13.71
C PHE A 199 21.32 -2.42 -14.37
N PHE A 200 20.04 -2.60 -14.17
CA PHE A 200 19.28 -3.61 -14.88
C PHE A 200 18.74 -3.02 -16.19
N ASP A 201 19.30 -3.44 -17.32
CA ASP A 201 18.78 -3.10 -18.62
C ASP A 201 17.37 -3.70 -18.80
N ALA A 202 16.51 -3.07 -19.61
CA ALA A 202 15.14 -3.55 -19.85
C ALA A 202 15.13 -5.02 -20.29
N GLY A 203 14.32 -5.87 -19.64
CA GLY A 203 14.23 -7.30 -19.96
C GLY A 203 13.60 -8.15 -18.87
N TYR A 204 13.45 -9.45 -19.17
CA TYR A 204 12.92 -10.46 -18.25
C TYR A 204 14.06 -11.38 -17.82
N TYR A 205 14.53 -11.24 -16.59
CA TYR A 205 15.65 -11.99 -16.04
C TYR A 205 15.15 -13.20 -15.27
N ARG A 206 15.15 -14.36 -15.94
CA ARG A 206 14.74 -15.62 -15.33
C ARG A 206 15.78 -16.09 -14.34
N VAL A 207 15.35 -16.45 -13.11
CA VAL A 207 16.24 -16.92 -12.05
C VAL A 207 15.73 -18.25 -11.47
N THR A 208 16.66 -19.15 -11.14
CA THR A 208 16.37 -20.49 -10.62
C THR A 208 16.84 -20.70 -9.19
N LYS A 209 17.34 -19.65 -8.54
CA LYS A 209 17.77 -19.61 -7.14
C LYS A 209 17.70 -18.18 -6.61
N THR A 210 17.76 -18.04 -5.30
CA THR A 210 17.69 -16.75 -4.61
C THR A 210 18.74 -15.76 -5.11
N ILE A 211 18.30 -14.54 -5.43
CA ILE A 211 19.14 -13.38 -5.70
C ILE A 211 19.36 -12.65 -4.39
N TYR A 212 20.57 -12.72 -3.87
CA TYR A 212 20.95 -12.04 -2.63
C TYR A 212 21.46 -10.64 -2.92
N ILE A 213 20.86 -9.64 -2.23
CA ILE A 213 21.25 -8.22 -2.26
C ILE A 213 21.94 -7.89 -0.92
N PRO A 214 23.28 -7.77 -0.87
CA PRO A 214 23.99 -7.43 0.35
C PRO A 214 23.85 -5.95 0.71
N SER A 215 24.12 -5.62 1.97
CA SER A 215 24.29 -4.24 2.43
C SER A 215 25.27 -3.46 1.56
N GLY A 216 25.01 -2.17 1.34
CA GLY A 216 25.79 -1.28 0.47
C GLY A 216 25.38 -1.34 -1.01
N SER A 217 24.45 -2.21 -1.39
CA SER A 217 23.97 -2.29 -2.78
C SER A 217 23.17 -1.05 -3.18
N LYS A 218 23.41 -0.59 -4.42
CA LYS A 218 22.62 0.41 -5.13
C LYS A 218 22.17 -0.19 -6.44
N ILE A 219 20.86 -0.30 -6.65
CA ILE A 219 20.28 -0.99 -7.80
C ILE A 219 19.21 -0.10 -8.42
N THR A 220 19.26 0.06 -9.73
CA THR A 220 18.22 0.78 -10.50
C THR A 220 17.94 0.05 -11.81
N GLY A 221 16.69 0.09 -12.25
CA GLY A 221 16.24 -0.55 -13.48
C GLY A 221 15.91 0.42 -14.60
N GLU A 222 15.94 -0.06 -15.83
CA GLU A 222 15.48 0.66 -17.03
C GLU A 222 14.08 0.18 -17.41
N THR A 223 13.06 1.05 -17.29
CA THR A 223 11.67 0.73 -17.70
C THR A 223 11.13 -0.57 -17.08
N TYR A 224 11.35 -0.75 -15.76
CA TYR A 224 10.85 -1.87 -14.97
C TYR A 224 11.30 -3.25 -15.46
N PRO A 225 12.62 -3.54 -15.49
CA PRO A 225 13.10 -4.89 -15.77
C PRO A 225 12.61 -5.87 -14.70
N VAL A 226 12.33 -7.11 -15.12
CA VAL A 226 11.67 -8.11 -14.28
C VAL A 226 12.67 -9.17 -13.83
N ILE A 227 12.83 -9.38 -12.52
CA ILE A 227 13.44 -10.58 -11.96
C ILE A 227 12.32 -11.61 -11.80
N MET A 228 12.40 -12.73 -12.52
CA MET A 228 11.32 -13.72 -12.62
C MET A 228 11.78 -15.10 -12.16
N SER A 229 11.22 -15.58 -11.04
CA SER A 229 11.53 -16.91 -10.52
C SER A 229 11.00 -18.03 -11.43
N SER A 230 11.73 -19.13 -11.52
CA SER A 230 11.34 -20.30 -12.30
C SER A 230 12.01 -21.58 -11.78
N GLY A 231 11.39 -22.71 -12.05
CA GLY A 231 11.94 -24.03 -11.72
C GLY A 231 11.54 -24.57 -10.35
N SER A 232 12.04 -25.75 -10.03
CA SER A 232 11.60 -26.52 -8.85
C SER A 232 12.05 -25.94 -7.50
N PHE A 233 13.08 -25.09 -7.50
CA PHE A 233 13.61 -24.50 -6.26
C PHE A 233 12.56 -23.66 -5.51
N PHE A 234 11.70 -22.95 -6.24
CA PHE A 234 10.66 -22.08 -5.68
C PHE A 234 9.26 -22.72 -5.65
N ASN A 235 9.12 -24.00 -6.04
CA ASN A 235 7.79 -24.61 -6.19
C ASN A 235 7.36 -25.50 -5.00
N ASN A 236 8.07 -25.45 -3.88
CA ASN A 236 7.71 -26.23 -2.71
C ASN A 236 7.11 -25.34 -1.60
N MET A 237 5.81 -25.36 -1.47
CA MET A 237 5.05 -24.61 -0.46
C MET A 237 5.43 -24.97 1.00
N ASN A 238 5.89 -26.21 1.25
CA ASN A 238 6.33 -26.63 2.59
C ASN A 238 7.77 -26.22 2.93
N SER A 239 8.48 -25.59 1.99
CA SER A 239 9.83 -25.05 2.19
C SER A 239 10.02 -23.82 1.32
N PRO A 240 9.30 -22.72 1.64
CA PRO A 240 9.32 -21.51 0.82
C PRO A 240 10.71 -20.87 0.77
N GLN A 241 11.04 -20.30 -0.37
CA GLN A 241 12.35 -19.71 -0.65
C GLN A 241 12.23 -18.29 -1.21
N PRO A 242 13.06 -17.33 -0.77
CA PRO A 242 13.05 -15.98 -1.32
C PRO A 242 13.59 -15.95 -2.76
N VAL A 243 12.86 -15.26 -3.66
CA VAL A 243 13.35 -14.95 -5.01
C VAL A 243 14.43 -13.87 -4.91
N VAL A 244 14.11 -12.76 -4.23
CA VAL A 244 15.06 -11.71 -3.88
C VAL A 244 15.17 -11.63 -2.37
N GLN A 245 16.39 -11.72 -1.84
CA GLN A 245 16.68 -11.60 -0.41
C GLN A 245 17.55 -10.36 -0.17
N VAL A 246 17.01 -9.35 0.51
CA VAL A 246 17.73 -8.12 0.87
C VAL A 246 18.27 -8.24 2.29
N GLY A 247 19.57 -8.32 2.41
CA GLY A 247 20.26 -8.62 3.67
C GLY A 247 20.03 -10.06 4.15
N LYS A 248 20.93 -10.52 5.01
CA LYS A 248 20.74 -11.74 5.81
C LYS A 248 20.13 -11.37 7.16
N PRO A 249 19.47 -12.29 7.86
CA PRO A 249 19.05 -12.04 9.24
C PRO A 249 20.19 -11.49 10.10
N GLY A 250 19.99 -10.31 10.72
CA GLY A 250 20.99 -9.61 11.51
C GLY A 250 22.02 -8.79 10.74
N GLU A 251 21.98 -8.77 9.41
CA GLU A 251 22.85 -7.90 8.60
C GLU A 251 22.43 -6.45 8.74
N LYS A 252 23.44 -5.56 8.87
CA LYS A 252 23.25 -4.12 9.08
C LYS A 252 23.78 -3.31 7.93
N GLY A 253 23.18 -2.15 7.70
CA GLY A 253 23.61 -1.18 6.69
C GLY A 253 22.43 -0.64 5.89
N THR A 254 22.68 -0.26 4.64
CA THR A 254 21.65 0.37 3.79
C THR A 254 21.68 -0.23 2.40
N VAL A 255 20.53 -0.19 1.72
CA VAL A 255 20.34 -0.56 0.32
C VAL A 255 19.48 0.52 -0.35
N GLU A 256 19.78 0.83 -1.60
CA GLU A 256 18.96 1.64 -2.49
C GLU A 256 18.52 0.76 -3.66
N TRP A 257 17.19 0.60 -3.84
CA TRP A 257 16.64 -0.23 -4.91
C TRP A 257 15.47 0.49 -5.58
N SER A 258 15.53 0.67 -6.90
CA SER A 258 14.50 1.41 -7.64
C SER A 258 14.18 0.87 -9.02
N ASP A 259 12.95 1.16 -9.49
CA ASP A 259 12.49 1.02 -10.88
C ASP A 259 12.54 -0.43 -11.42
N MET A 260 12.08 -1.39 -10.63
CA MET A 260 12.15 -2.82 -10.97
C MET A 260 10.85 -3.56 -10.68
N LEU A 261 10.72 -4.74 -11.27
CA LEU A 261 9.67 -5.71 -10.98
C LEU A 261 10.26 -7.03 -10.48
N VAL A 262 9.55 -7.68 -9.55
CA VAL A 262 9.78 -9.08 -9.18
C VAL A 262 8.55 -9.88 -9.57
N SER A 263 8.72 -11.07 -10.12
CA SER A 263 7.65 -11.89 -10.67
C SER A 263 7.93 -13.39 -10.53
N THR A 264 6.95 -14.20 -10.95
CA THR A 264 7.06 -15.66 -11.02
C THR A 264 6.67 -16.16 -12.41
N GLN A 265 7.18 -17.33 -12.78
CA GLN A 265 6.88 -17.99 -14.05
C GLN A 265 6.22 -19.36 -13.80
N GLY A 266 4.91 -19.45 -14.03
CA GLY A 266 4.11 -20.64 -13.81
C GLY A 266 4.01 -21.05 -12.33
N ALA A 267 4.01 -22.35 -12.05
CA ALA A 267 3.91 -22.90 -10.71
C ALA A 267 5.12 -22.55 -9.85
N GLN A 268 4.93 -21.68 -8.88
CA GLN A 268 5.97 -21.23 -7.94
C GLN A 268 5.38 -21.13 -6.51
N ALA A 269 4.65 -22.17 -6.10
CA ALA A 269 3.88 -22.22 -4.86
C ALA A 269 4.66 -21.96 -3.56
N GLY A 270 6.00 -22.08 -3.59
CA GLY A 270 6.91 -21.78 -2.47
C GLY A 270 7.72 -20.49 -2.65
N ALA A 271 7.41 -19.65 -3.65
CA ALA A 271 8.14 -18.39 -3.86
C ALA A 271 7.74 -17.32 -2.84
N ILE A 272 8.73 -16.74 -2.14
CA ILE A 272 8.62 -15.46 -1.45
C ILE A 272 9.28 -14.44 -2.38
N LEU A 273 8.52 -13.52 -2.99
CA LEU A 273 9.10 -12.68 -4.04
C LEU A 273 10.20 -11.77 -3.48
N ILE A 274 9.92 -11.07 -2.37
CA ILE A 274 10.90 -10.20 -1.72
C ILE A 274 10.96 -10.53 -0.23
N GLN A 275 12.15 -10.90 0.27
CA GLN A 275 12.40 -11.04 1.71
C GLN A 275 13.39 -9.97 2.16
N TRP A 276 12.94 -9.10 3.08
CA TRP A 276 13.74 -8.01 3.62
C TRP A 276 14.17 -8.30 5.06
N ASN A 277 15.49 -8.50 5.27
CA ASN A 277 16.06 -8.79 6.59
C ASN A 277 16.96 -7.67 7.12
N LEU A 278 17.29 -6.68 6.27
CA LEU A 278 18.33 -5.69 6.57
C LEU A 278 17.93 -4.74 7.70
N ASP A 279 18.80 -4.58 8.69
CA ASP A 279 18.68 -3.59 9.75
C ASP A 279 19.42 -2.30 9.38
N SER A 280 18.66 -1.26 9.04
CA SER A 280 19.16 0.08 8.71
C SER A 280 18.94 1.09 9.84
N SER A 281 18.54 0.67 11.05
CA SER A 281 18.15 1.55 12.15
C SER A 281 19.28 2.47 12.64
N ALA A 282 20.54 2.07 12.50
CA ALA A 282 21.71 2.85 12.91
C ALA A 282 22.36 3.66 11.77
N THR A 283 21.73 3.71 10.60
CA THR A 283 22.26 4.35 9.39
C THR A 283 21.18 5.21 8.72
N THR A 284 21.47 5.75 7.54
CA THR A 284 20.41 6.27 6.67
C THR A 284 19.47 5.11 6.33
N PRO A 285 18.14 5.27 6.47
CA PRO A 285 17.19 4.23 6.13
C PRO A 285 17.45 3.66 4.74
N ALA A 286 17.36 2.34 4.61
CA ALA A 286 17.34 1.69 3.31
C ALA A 286 16.08 2.09 2.57
N GLY A 287 16.11 2.09 1.24
CA GLY A 287 14.95 2.52 0.47
C GLY A 287 14.65 1.66 -0.73
N MET A 288 13.36 1.56 -1.00
CA MET A 288 12.79 0.87 -2.15
C MET A 288 11.75 1.80 -2.81
N TRP A 289 12.03 2.25 -4.04
CA TRP A 289 11.18 3.18 -4.79
C TRP A 289 10.78 2.60 -6.13
N ASP A 290 9.48 2.64 -6.45
CA ASP A 290 8.98 2.09 -7.72
C ASP A 290 9.45 0.63 -7.95
N VAL A 291 9.55 -0.16 -6.89
CA VAL A 291 9.80 -1.60 -6.98
C VAL A 291 8.48 -2.32 -6.74
N HIS A 292 8.02 -3.01 -7.76
CA HIS A 292 6.73 -3.67 -7.76
C HIS A 292 6.86 -5.18 -7.82
N SER A 293 5.81 -5.90 -7.46
CA SER A 293 5.63 -7.28 -7.88
C SER A 293 4.48 -7.37 -8.88
N ARG A 294 4.60 -8.28 -9.83
CA ARG A 294 3.53 -8.62 -10.75
C ARG A 294 3.48 -10.13 -10.96
N ILE A 295 2.43 -10.76 -10.44
CA ILE A 295 2.28 -12.21 -10.48
C ILE A 295 1.24 -12.57 -11.54
N GLY A 296 1.70 -13.01 -12.73
CA GLY A 296 0.85 -13.42 -13.86
C GLY A 296 0.37 -12.27 -14.76
N GLY A 297 -0.48 -12.62 -15.73
CA GLY A 297 -1.16 -11.69 -16.63
C GLY A 297 -0.27 -11.04 -17.70
N PHE A 298 0.87 -11.63 -18.08
CA PHE A 298 1.72 -11.11 -19.15
C PHE A 298 2.43 -12.23 -19.91
N THR A 299 2.84 -11.94 -21.14
CA THR A 299 3.54 -12.87 -22.03
C THR A 299 4.88 -13.31 -21.42
N GLY A 300 5.08 -14.62 -21.32
CA GLY A 300 6.26 -15.22 -20.70
C GLY A 300 6.08 -15.58 -19.22
N SER A 301 5.03 -15.11 -18.55
CA SER A 301 4.71 -15.51 -17.17
C SER A 301 4.24 -16.96 -17.06
N ASN A 302 3.71 -17.56 -18.13
CA ASN A 302 2.99 -18.84 -18.12
C ASN A 302 1.77 -18.85 -17.18
N LEU A 303 1.17 -17.68 -16.95
CA LEU A 303 0.03 -17.42 -16.08
C LEU A 303 -0.95 -16.47 -16.78
N GLN A 304 -1.25 -16.75 -18.02
CA GLN A 304 -2.19 -16.01 -18.87
C GLN A 304 -3.51 -16.79 -19.01
N VAL A 305 -4.46 -16.29 -19.79
CA VAL A 305 -5.77 -16.94 -20.04
C VAL A 305 -5.63 -18.41 -20.45
N ALA A 306 -4.64 -18.72 -21.29
CA ALA A 306 -4.43 -20.09 -21.78
C ALA A 306 -4.01 -21.08 -20.68
N GLN A 307 -3.29 -20.62 -19.65
CA GLN A 307 -2.82 -21.47 -18.55
C GLN A 307 -3.76 -21.43 -17.35
N CYS A 308 -4.32 -20.27 -17.04
CA CYS A 308 -5.08 -20.00 -15.83
C CYS A 308 -6.41 -19.27 -16.12
N PRO A 309 -7.32 -19.90 -16.91
CA PRO A 309 -8.60 -19.28 -17.20
C PRO A 309 -9.44 -19.11 -15.93
N LYS A 310 -10.29 -18.07 -15.90
CA LYS A 310 -11.26 -17.91 -14.79
C LYS A 310 -12.24 -19.07 -14.71
N THR A 311 -12.67 -19.39 -13.48
CA THR A 311 -13.50 -20.57 -13.19
C THR A 311 -14.78 -20.25 -12.41
N PRO A 312 -15.59 -19.23 -12.76
CA PRO A 312 -16.73 -18.78 -11.96
C PRO A 312 -17.84 -19.85 -11.79
N ASN A 313 -17.92 -20.78 -12.74
CA ASN A 313 -18.95 -21.84 -12.77
C ASN A 313 -18.47 -23.17 -12.18
N THR A 314 -17.23 -23.25 -11.70
CA THR A 314 -16.66 -24.45 -11.10
C THR A 314 -16.55 -24.25 -9.59
N GLN A 315 -17.30 -25.01 -8.80
CA GLN A 315 -17.21 -24.93 -7.35
C GLN A 315 -15.89 -25.53 -6.87
N ILE A 316 -15.07 -24.74 -6.20
CA ILE A 316 -13.79 -25.13 -5.63
C ILE A 316 -13.92 -25.17 -4.09
N THR A 317 -13.82 -26.36 -3.51
CA THR A 317 -13.97 -26.62 -2.07
C THR A 317 -12.71 -27.19 -1.40
N SER A 318 -11.68 -27.49 -2.22
CA SER A 318 -10.40 -28.04 -1.72
C SER A 318 -9.24 -27.59 -2.59
N ALA A 319 -8.04 -27.56 -2.01
CA ALA A 319 -6.80 -27.21 -2.71
C ALA A 319 -6.51 -28.10 -3.92
N SER A 320 -6.91 -29.39 -3.87
CA SER A 320 -6.69 -30.34 -4.96
C SER A 320 -7.50 -30.05 -6.24
N GLN A 321 -8.52 -29.19 -6.15
CA GLN A 321 -9.30 -28.74 -7.31
C GLN A 321 -8.72 -27.51 -7.99
N VAL A 322 -7.77 -26.82 -7.34
CA VAL A 322 -7.06 -25.67 -7.93
C VAL A 322 -5.96 -26.18 -8.85
N PRO A 323 -5.89 -25.70 -10.11
CA PRO A 323 -4.82 -26.08 -11.02
C PRO A 323 -3.45 -25.69 -10.44
N SER A 324 -2.58 -26.65 -10.18
CA SER A 324 -1.29 -26.43 -9.52
C SER A 324 -0.38 -25.48 -10.27
N GLN A 325 -0.50 -25.41 -11.61
CA GLN A 325 0.26 -24.47 -12.44
C GLN A 325 -0.12 -23.00 -12.17
N CYS A 326 -1.30 -22.75 -11.59
CA CYS A 326 -1.79 -21.39 -11.28
C CYS A 326 -1.53 -20.97 -9.83
N ILE A 327 -0.89 -21.83 -9.01
CA ILE A 327 -0.42 -21.45 -7.65
C ILE A 327 0.97 -20.84 -7.82
N ALA A 328 1.03 -19.51 -7.83
CA ALA A 328 2.13 -18.76 -8.39
C ALA A 328 3.08 -18.13 -7.36
N ALA A 329 2.65 -17.97 -6.10
CA ALA A 329 3.50 -17.48 -5.03
C ALA A 329 3.01 -17.94 -3.65
N PHE A 330 3.93 -18.08 -2.70
CA PHE A 330 3.64 -18.34 -1.30
C PHE A 330 3.35 -17.04 -0.55
N LEU A 331 4.22 -16.05 -0.74
CA LEU A 331 4.18 -14.75 -0.08
C LEU A 331 4.81 -13.71 -1.02
N ASP A 332 4.19 -12.57 -1.17
CA ASP A 332 4.71 -11.52 -2.05
C ASP A 332 5.89 -10.79 -1.39
N MET A 333 5.70 -10.18 -0.23
CA MET A 333 6.80 -9.52 0.47
C MET A 333 6.80 -9.81 1.96
N HIS A 334 7.99 -10.08 2.52
CA HIS A 334 8.23 -10.34 3.93
C HIS A 334 9.27 -9.38 4.51
N ILE A 335 8.84 -8.46 5.35
CA ILE A 335 9.72 -7.62 6.18
C ILE A 335 9.87 -8.35 7.52
N THR A 336 11.01 -9.01 7.71
CA THR A 336 11.21 -9.94 8.83
C THR A 336 11.49 -9.23 10.17
N GLU A 337 11.46 -9.98 11.28
CA GLU A 337 11.77 -9.48 12.62
C GLU A 337 13.14 -8.78 12.73
N SER A 338 14.11 -9.19 11.90
CA SER A 338 15.45 -8.59 11.90
C SER A 338 15.52 -7.24 11.19
N ALA A 339 14.55 -6.93 10.34
CA ALA A 339 14.51 -5.73 9.53
C ALA A 339 14.18 -4.49 10.37
N ALA A 340 14.77 -3.36 10.00
CA ALA A 340 14.44 -2.04 10.55
C ALA A 340 14.93 -0.94 9.60
N GLY A 341 14.32 0.25 9.68
CA GLY A 341 14.76 1.39 8.91
C GLY A 341 14.53 1.21 7.40
N LEU A 342 13.38 0.66 7.01
CA LEU A 342 13.00 0.52 5.60
C LEU A 342 12.04 1.64 5.18
N TYR A 343 12.42 2.38 4.16
CA TYR A 343 11.60 3.35 3.47
C TYR A 343 11.09 2.78 2.15
N MET A 344 9.78 2.68 2.01
CA MET A 344 9.11 2.21 0.78
C MET A 344 8.28 3.33 0.19
N GLU A 345 8.35 3.51 -1.13
CA GLU A 345 7.54 4.51 -1.83
C GLU A 345 7.12 4.03 -3.20
N ASN A 346 5.82 4.20 -3.48
CA ASN A 346 5.21 3.83 -4.75
C ASN A 346 5.47 2.35 -5.12
N ASN A 347 5.15 1.44 -4.20
CA ASN A 347 5.30 0.01 -4.40
C ASN A 347 3.92 -0.63 -4.59
N TRP A 348 3.76 -1.42 -5.63
CA TRP A 348 2.55 -2.15 -5.93
C TRP A 348 2.84 -3.65 -5.99
N LEU A 349 2.23 -4.40 -5.07
CA LEU A 349 2.34 -5.85 -4.97
C LEU A 349 1.06 -6.46 -5.51
N TRP A 350 1.08 -6.91 -6.76
CA TRP A 350 -0.12 -7.24 -7.51
C TRP A 350 -0.15 -8.67 -8.04
N VAL A 351 -1.23 -9.39 -7.69
CA VAL A 351 -1.60 -10.63 -8.35
C VAL A 351 -2.58 -10.29 -9.47
N ALA A 352 -2.22 -10.62 -10.71
CA ALA A 352 -3.03 -10.24 -11.86
C ALA A 352 -4.42 -10.91 -11.82
N ASP A 353 -5.46 -10.09 -11.88
CA ASP A 353 -6.85 -10.51 -12.00
C ASP A 353 -7.27 -10.68 -13.47
N HIS A 354 -6.49 -10.13 -14.39
CA HIS A 354 -6.72 -10.21 -15.84
C HIS A 354 -5.39 -10.35 -16.60
N ASP A 355 -5.50 -10.82 -17.83
CA ASP A 355 -4.37 -10.90 -18.76
C ASP A 355 -4.21 -9.53 -19.45
N ALA A 356 -3.18 -8.79 -19.07
CA ALA A 356 -2.92 -7.45 -19.59
C ALA A 356 -2.42 -7.44 -21.04
N ASP A 357 -1.99 -8.59 -21.57
CA ASP A 357 -1.59 -8.74 -22.97
C ASP A 357 -2.74 -9.28 -23.84
N ASP A 358 -3.89 -9.61 -23.25
CA ASP A 358 -5.13 -9.89 -23.98
C ASP A 358 -5.90 -8.59 -24.22
N ALA A 359 -6.23 -8.29 -25.48
CA ALA A 359 -6.95 -7.08 -25.85
C ALA A 359 -8.34 -6.94 -25.18
N ALA A 360 -8.95 -8.04 -24.76
CA ALA A 360 -10.21 -8.06 -24.03
C ALA A 360 -10.02 -7.92 -22.52
N LEU A 361 -8.78 -7.84 -22.02
CA LEU A 361 -8.45 -7.85 -20.59
C LEU A 361 -9.16 -8.99 -19.85
N THR A 362 -9.12 -10.19 -20.44
CA THR A 362 -9.85 -11.34 -19.91
C THR A 362 -9.35 -11.73 -18.53
N GLN A 363 -10.30 -11.88 -17.59
CA GLN A 363 -9.98 -12.32 -16.24
C GLN A 363 -9.33 -13.71 -16.23
N ILE A 364 -8.37 -13.89 -15.33
CA ILE A 364 -7.63 -15.13 -15.11
C ILE A 364 -7.75 -15.58 -13.65
N SER A 365 -7.28 -16.80 -13.32
CA SER A 365 -7.27 -17.33 -11.95
C SER A 365 -5.86 -17.63 -11.52
N VAL A 366 -5.18 -16.66 -10.91
CA VAL A 366 -3.83 -16.80 -10.36
C VAL A 366 -3.91 -16.71 -8.84
N TYR A 367 -3.22 -17.62 -8.16
CA TYR A 367 -3.27 -17.75 -6.71
C TYR A 367 -1.90 -17.42 -6.09
N ALA A 368 -1.88 -16.39 -5.25
CA ALA A 368 -0.78 -16.08 -4.34
C ALA A 368 -1.32 -16.03 -2.92
N GLY A 369 -0.57 -16.59 -1.96
CA GLY A 369 -1.11 -16.83 -0.62
C GLY A 369 -1.25 -15.56 0.22
N ARG A 370 -0.17 -14.81 0.34
CA ARG A 370 0.00 -13.71 1.29
C ARG A 370 0.55 -12.49 0.58
N GLY A 371 0.08 -11.30 0.96
CA GLY A 371 0.54 -10.04 0.41
C GLY A 371 1.83 -9.55 1.08
N LEU A 372 1.74 -8.48 1.85
CA LEU A 372 2.85 -7.91 2.61
C LEU A 372 2.75 -8.31 4.10
N LEU A 373 3.71 -9.10 4.57
CA LEU A 373 3.89 -9.43 5.98
C LEU A 373 4.99 -8.55 6.58
N ILE A 374 4.66 -7.83 7.66
CA ILE A 374 5.60 -7.01 8.43
C ILE A 374 5.70 -7.56 9.85
N GLU A 375 6.90 -8.01 10.24
CA GLU A 375 7.21 -8.53 11.58
C GLU A 375 8.34 -7.74 12.26
N SER A 376 8.68 -6.55 11.75
CA SER A 376 9.76 -5.72 12.28
C SER A 376 9.50 -5.27 13.71
N THR A 377 10.30 -5.74 14.65
CA THR A 377 10.18 -5.43 16.09
C THR A 377 11.00 -4.22 16.53
N LYS A 378 11.79 -3.62 15.61
CA LYS A 378 12.72 -2.51 15.92
C LYS A 378 12.19 -1.14 15.51
N GLY A 379 11.15 -1.10 14.70
CA GLY A 379 10.52 0.13 14.25
C GLY A 379 11.29 0.93 13.19
N GLY A 380 10.77 2.12 12.93
CA GLY A 380 11.32 3.01 11.91
C GLY A 380 11.11 2.50 10.50
N ASN A 381 9.90 2.04 10.17
CA ASN A 381 9.54 1.68 8.80
C ASN A 381 8.47 2.63 8.26
N TRP A 382 8.63 3.04 7.00
CA TRP A 382 7.73 3.97 6.32
C TRP A 382 7.28 3.41 4.99
N LEU A 383 5.96 3.42 4.77
CA LEU A 383 5.34 3.02 3.51
C LEU A 383 4.54 4.21 2.96
N TYR A 384 4.95 4.75 1.82
CA TYR A 384 4.30 5.87 1.15
C TYR A 384 3.69 5.44 -0.18
N GLY A 385 2.35 5.52 -0.30
CA GLY A 385 1.67 5.19 -1.54
C GLY A 385 1.93 3.76 -1.97
N THR A 386 1.69 2.79 -1.08
CA THR A 386 1.85 1.37 -1.38
C THR A 386 0.49 0.71 -1.60
N ALA A 387 0.44 -0.24 -2.54
CA ALA A 387 -0.74 -1.03 -2.84
C ALA A 387 -0.42 -2.53 -2.79
N VAL A 388 -1.37 -3.33 -2.27
CA VAL A 388 -1.24 -4.79 -2.19
C VAL A 388 -2.56 -5.42 -2.57
N GLU A 389 -2.59 -6.27 -3.61
CA GLU A 389 -3.83 -6.67 -4.22
C GLU A 389 -3.91 -8.15 -4.57
N HIS A 390 -5.10 -8.73 -4.34
CA HIS A 390 -5.60 -10.02 -4.79
C HIS A 390 -4.96 -11.27 -4.15
N HIS A 391 -4.32 -11.12 -3.00
CA HIS A 391 -3.78 -12.26 -2.25
C HIS A 391 -4.87 -13.01 -1.50
N THR A 392 -4.71 -14.31 -1.37
CA THR A 392 -5.74 -15.21 -0.85
C THR A 392 -6.09 -15.01 0.62
N MET A 393 -5.08 -14.75 1.48
CA MET A 393 -5.29 -14.70 2.94
C MET A 393 -5.37 -13.28 3.49
N TYR A 394 -4.47 -12.41 3.05
CA TYR A 394 -4.42 -11.00 3.44
C TYR A 394 -3.61 -10.19 2.46
N GLN A 395 -3.91 -8.90 2.40
CA GLN A 395 -3.10 -7.95 1.62
C GLN A 395 -1.98 -7.37 2.48
N TYR A 396 -2.31 -6.69 3.58
CA TYR A 396 -1.33 -6.28 4.59
C TYR A 396 -1.53 -7.07 5.87
N GLN A 397 -0.43 -7.55 6.46
CA GLN A 397 -0.44 -8.08 7.81
C GLN A 397 0.76 -7.55 8.61
N LEU A 398 0.48 -6.94 9.77
CA LEU A 398 1.47 -6.43 10.72
C LEU A 398 1.35 -7.25 12.00
N VAL A 399 2.46 -7.86 12.44
CA VAL A 399 2.44 -8.72 13.65
C VAL A 399 3.66 -8.39 14.52
N ASN A 400 3.42 -8.14 15.80
CA ASN A 400 4.45 -7.79 16.78
C ASN A 400 5.29 -6.55 16.37
N THR A 401 4.72 -5.66 15.56
CA THR A 401 5.47 -4.50 15.04
C THR A 401 5.44 -3.31 16.00
N VAL A 402 6.45 -2.44 15.84
CA VAL A 402 6.57 -1.19 16.61
C VAL A 402 6.93 -0.06 15.66
N ASP A 403 6.32 1.11 15.86
CA ASP A 403 6.65 2.34 15.14
C ASP A 403 6.63 2.17 13.62
N ILE A 404 5.45 1.99 13.06
CA ILE A 404 5.20 1.89 11.61
C ILE A 404 4.40 3.10 11.13
N PHE A 405 4.89 3.77 10.09
CA PHE A 405 4.18 4.83 9.38
C PHE A 405 3.68 4.35 8.02
N LEU A 406 2.40 4.53 7.76
CA LEU A 406 1.73 4.17 6.50
C LEU A 406 1.05 5.43 5.94
N GLY A 407 1.63 6.00 4.89
CA GLY A 407 1.14 7.22 4.23
C GLY A 407 0.43 6.92 2.93
N PHE A 408 -0.86 6.73 2.97
CA PHE A 408 -1.79 6.17 2.01
C PHE A 408 -1.42 4.75 1.55
N ILE A 409 -2.19 3.79 2.05
CA ILE A 409 -2.14 2.39 1.61
C ILE A 409 -3.43 2.03 0.88
N GLN A 410 -3.33 1.09 -0.07
CA GLN A 410 -4.48 0.64 -0.82
C GLN A 410 -4.47 -0.89 -0.94
N THR A 411 -5.67 -1.49 -0.92
CA THR A 411 -5.84 -2.93 -1.16
C THR A 411 -7.04 -3.21 -2.04
N GLU A 412 -6.91 -4.28 -2.84
CA GLU A 412 -8.04 -4.99 -3.41
C GLU A 412 -7.98 -6.45 -2.96
N THR A 413 -9.10 -6.98 -2.45
CA THR A 413 -9.15 -8.37 -2.03
C THR A 413 -9.33 -9.32 -3.21
N ALA A 414 -9.07 -10.63 -3.02
CA ALA A 414 -9.02 -11.59 -4.10
C ALA A 414 -10.36 -11.70 -4.86
N TYR A 415 -10.34 -11.42 -6.14
CA TYR A 415 -11.49 -11.30 -7.06
C TYR A 415 -12.29 -12.59 -7.27
N TYR A 416 -11.66 -13.75 -7.07
CA TYR A 416 -12.32 -15.05 -7.20
C TYR A 416 -13.09 -15.47 -5.93
N GLN A 417 -12.77 -14.88 -4.78
CA GLN A 417 -13.44 -15.25 -3.53
C GLN A 417 -14.94 -14.85 -3.55
N PRO A 418 -15.80 -15.64 -2.90
CA PRO A 418 -15.53 -16.81 -2.06
C PRO A 418 -15.42 -18.16 -2.80
N ASN A 419 -14.98 -18.22 -4.03
CA ASN A 419 -14.85 -19.47 -4.79
C ASN A 419 -13.47 -19.58 -5.50
N PRO A 420 -12.45 -20.13 -4.80
CA PRO A 420 -12.49 -20.70 -3.45
C PRO A 420 -12.53 -19.66 -2.34
N VAL A 421 -12.96 -20.11 -1.15
CA VAL A 421 -12.84 -19.32 0.09
C VAL A 421 -11.39 -19.25 0.56
N ALA A 422 -11.04 -18.25 1.36
CA ALA A 422 -9.77 -18.24 2.08
C ALA A 422 -9.71 -19.43 3.08
N PRO A 423 -8.56 -20.08 3.27
CA PRO A 423 -7.25 -19.81 2.67
C PRO A 423 -6.94 -20.64 1.41
N ILE A 424 -7.90 -21.35 0.81
CA ILE A 424 -7.67 -22.24 -0.34
C ILE A 424 -7.05 -21.49 -1.52
N PRO A 425 -5.98 -22.02 -2.17
CA PRO A 425 -5.37 -23.36 -2.05
C PRO A 425 -4.29 -23.52 -0.97
N PHE A 426 -4.04 -22.52 -0.15
CA PHE A 426 -3.01 -22.54 0.87
C PHE A 426 -3.56 -23.09 2.19
N THR A 427 -2.66 -23.32 3.15
CA THR A 427 -2.97 -23.64 4.55
C THR A 427 -2.43 -22.54 5.45
N SER A 428 -3.15 -22.24 6.54
CA SER A 428 -2.64 -21.29 7.54
C SER A 428 -1.44 -21.89 8.27
N GLU A 429 -0.34 -21.12 8.37
CA GLU A 429 0.91 -21.51 9.00
C GLU A 429 1.28 -20.55 10.14
N THR A 430 1.47 -21.07 11.33
CA THR A 430 1.84 -20.27 12.52
C THR A 430 3.19 -19.57 12.36
N ALA A 431 4.10 -20.12 11.56
CA ALA A 431 5.40 -19.52 11.26
C ALA A 431 5.32 -18.19 10.50
N TYR A 432 4.18 -17.90 9.89
CA TYR A 432 3.89 -16.65 9.20
C TYR A 432 2.75 -15.88 9.86
N SER A 433 2.39 -16.26 11.10
CA SER A 433 1.33 -15.61 11.88
C SER A 433 -0.02 -15.52 11.13
N ASP A 434 -0.30 -16.50 10.27
CA ASP A 434 -1.47 -16.51 9.39
C ASP A 434 -2.79 -16.44 10.17
N PRO A 435 -3.80 -15.75 9.63
CA PRO A 435 -5.12 -15.71 10.21
C PRO A 435 -5.77 -17.09 10.22
N THR A 436 -6.62 -17.31 11.21
CA THR A 436 -7.46 -18.51 11.28
C THR A 436 -8.74 -18.27 10.51
N PHE A 437 -9.05 -19.15 9.56
CA PHE A 437 -10.30 -19.13 8.80
C PHE A 437 -11.19 -20.27 9.29
N PRO A 438 -12.38 -19.99 9.89
CA PRO A 438 -13.28 -21.03 10.35
C PRO A 438 -13.73 -21.96 9.21
N THR A 439 -13.72 -23.26 9.45
CA THR A 439 -14.15 -24.26 8.48
C THR A 439 -15.61 -24.04 8.07
N GLY A 440 -15.86 -24.03 6.77
CA GLY A 440 -17.21 -23.81 6.21
C GLY A 440 -17.68 -22.35 6.23
N SER A 441 -16.83 -21.39 6.62
CA SER A 441 -17.12 -19.97 6.44
C SER A 441 -17.00 -19.55 4.99
N SER A 442 -17.69 -18.46 4.62
CA SER A 442 -17.48 -17.75 3.35
C SER A 442 -16.43 -16.64 3.49
N GLN A 443 -15.55 -16.72 4.47
CA GLN A 443 -14.55 -15.69 4.77
C GLN A 443 -13.63 -15.44 3.56
N SER A 444 -13.54 -14.18 3.16
CA SER A 444 -12.55 -13.68 2.21
C SER A 444 -11.25 -13.29 2.93
N GLY A 445 -10.17 -13.10 2.16
CA GLY A 445 -8.91 -12.58 2.68
C GLY A 445 -9.06 -11.16 3.25
N TRP A 446 -8.23 -10.83 4.23
CA TRP A 446 -8.20 -9.51 4.86
C TRP A 446 -7.57 -8.45 3.94
N GLY A 447 -8.09 -7.24 3.97
CA GLY A 447 -7.41 -6.07 3.41
C GLY A 447 -6.22 -5.67 4.29
N LEU A 448 -6.49 -5.44 5.58
CA LEU A 448 -5.49 -5.11 6.59
C LEU A 448 -5.72 -5.95 7.85
N ARG A 449 -4.65 -6.55 8.37
CA ARG A 449 -4.66 -7.21 9.67
C ARG A 449 -3.51 -6.70 10.54
N VAL A 450 -3.79 -6.27 11.79
CA VAL A 450 -2.79 -5.76 12.73
C VAL A 450 -2.94 -6.51 14.06
N VAL A 451 -1.89 -7.21 14.48
CA VAL A 451 -1.91 -8.07 15.66
C VAL A 451 -0.72 -7.77 16.55
N ASP A 452 -0.95 -7.66 17.88
CA ASP A 452 0.08 -7.48 18.91
C ASP A 452 1.10 -6.37 18.59
N SER A 453 0.63 -5.28 17.97
CA SER A 453 1.47 -4.21 17.43
C SER A 453 1.23 -2.88 18.13
N THR A 454 2.27 -2.06 18.23
CA THR A 454 2.20 -0.75 18.89
C THR A 454 2.67 0.36 17.97
N SER A 455 2.05 1.54 18.13
CA SER A 455 2.43 2.74 17.36
C SER A 455 2.34 2.52 15.85
N VAL A 456 1.21 1.93 15.39
CA VAL A 456 0.89 1.81 13.96
C VAL A 456 0.08 3.02 13.55
N LEU A 457 0.67 3.88 12.72
CA LEU A 457 0.12 5.17 12.31
C LEU A 457 -0.20 5.15 10.81
N ILE A 458 -1.49 5.22 10.47
CA ILE A 458 -1.99 5.15 9.10
C ILE A 458 -2.64 6.48 8.72
N TYR A 459 -2.11 7.13 7.71
CA TYR A 459 -2.58 8.42 7.20
C TYR A 459 -3.12 8.25 5.77
N GLY A 460 -4.38 7.85 5.68
CA GLY A 460 -5.08 7.47 4.47
C GLY A 460 -4.98 5.97 4.19
N ALA A 461 -6.15 5.36 4.01
CA ALA A 461 -6.28 3.95 3.63
C ALA A 461 -7.49 3.74 2.73
N GLY A 462 -7.31 2.99 1.65
CA GLY A 462 -8.39 2.51 0.82
C GLY A 462 -8.38 0.99 0.80
N HIS A 463 -9.37 0.36 1.43
CA HIS A 463 -9.49 -1.09 1.45
C HIS A 463 -10.73 -1.50 0.68
N TYR A 464 -10.52 -2.14 -0.48
CA TYR A 464 -11.57 -2.40 -1.44
C TYR A 464 -11.80 -3.89 -1.66
N SER A 465 -13.07 -4.25 -1.85
CA SER A 465 -13.52 -5.55 -2.30
C SER A 465 -14.51 -5.34 -3.45
N PHE A 466 -14.01 -5.42 -4.70
CA PHE A 466 -14.84 -5.13 -5.86
C PHE A 466 -15.59 -6.34 -6.38
N PHE A 467 -15.23 -7.55 -5.96
CA PHE A 467 -15.67 -8.77 -6.58
C PHE A 467 -16.29 -9.76 -5.58
N SER A 468 -17.25 -10.52 -6.06
CA SER A 468 -17.67 -11.79 -5.47
C SER A 468 -17.75 -12.82 -6.59
N ASN A 469 -16.88 -13.84 -6.56
CA ASN A 469 -16.76 -14.87 -7.60
C ASN A 469 -16.67 -14.24 -9.02
N TYR A 470 -15.71 -13.33 -9.22
CA TYR A 470 -15.42 -12.59 -10.47
C TYR A 470 -16.48 -11.53 -10.87
N ASN A 471 -17.58 -11.41 -10.15
CA ASN A 471 -18.68 -10.51 -10.46
C ASN A 471 -18.60 -9.24 -9.60
N VAL A 472 -18.84 -8.06 -10.20
CA VAL A 472 -18.73 -6.75 -9.54
C VAL A 472 -20.07 -6.22 -9.00
N THR A 473 -21.19 -6.94 -9.15
CA THR A 473 -22.52 -6.42 -8.72
C THR A 473 -22.65 -6.19 -7.22
N CYS A 474 -21.80 -6.85 -6.42
CA CYS A 474 -21.77 -6.70 -4.96
C CYS A 474 -21.16 -5.38 -4.49
N SER A 475 -20.39 -4.70 -5.34
CA SER A 475 -19.71 -3.42 -5.04
C SER A 475 -20.36 -2.23 -5.75
N ASN A 476 -21.52 -2.39 -6.35
CA ASN A 476 -22.24 -1.27 -6.95
C ASN A 476 -22.57 -0.23 -5.87
N GLN A 477 -22.04 0.94 -6.02
CA GLN A 477 -22.14 2.08 -5.11
C GLN A 477 -23.58 2.31 -4.65
N GLY A 478 -23.80 2.32 -3.34
CA GLY A 478 -25.10 2.50 -2.73
C GLY A 478 -26.06 1.31 -2.86
N ALA A 479 -25.64 0.16 -3.41
CA ALA A 479 -26.49 -1.00 -3.68
C ALA A 479 -26.18 -2.22 -2.81
N GLY A 480 -25.30 -2.13 -1.80
CA GLY A 480 -25.20 -3.23 -0.87
C GLY A 480 -23.86 -3.54 -0.24
N GLU A 481 -22.74 -3.05 -0.74
CA GLU A 481 -21.42 -3.26 -0.11
C GLU A 481 -21.21 -4.69 0.43
N THR A 482 -21.52 -5.72 -0.39
CA THR A 482 -21.71 -7.11 0.06
C THR A 482 -20.74 -8.12 -0.54
N CYS A 483 -19.62 -7.66 -1.13
CA CYS A 483 -18.64 -8.56 -1.71
C CYS A 483 -17.96 -9.43 -0.65
N GLN A 484 -17.68 -8.85 0.52
CA GLN A 484 -17.22 -9.58 1.70
C GLN A 484 -17.76 -8.96 2.99
N LYS A 485 -17.66 -9.69 4.10
CA LYS A 485 -18.15 -9.18 5.38
C LYS A 485 -17.13 -8.27 6.07
N HIS A 486 -15.90 -8.70 6.24
CA HIS A 486 -14.88 -8.03 7.03
C HIS A 486 -13.67 -7.68 6.15
N ILE A 487 -13.06 -6.50 6.35
CA ILE A 487 -11.90 -6.09 5.56
C ILE A 487 -10.69 -5.64 6.41
N VAL A 488 -10.91 -5.00 7.57
CA VAL A 488 -9.84 -4.62 8.51
C VAL A 488 -10.02 -5.37 9.82
N ASP A 489 -8.94 -6.00 10.32
CA ASP A 489 -8.87 -6.70 11.60
C ASP A 489 -7.77 -6.11 12.47
N ILE A 490 -8.11 -5.73 13.70
CA ILE A 490 -7.18 -5.15 14.68
C ILE A 490 -7.32 -5.93 15.98
N GLU A 491 -6.28 -6.67 16.36
CA GLU A 491 -6.24 -7.47 17.56
C GLU A 491 -5.12 -6.99 18.49
N ASN A 492 -5.44 -6.71 19.76
CA ASN A 492 -4.48 -6.39 20.83
C ASN A 492 -3.39 -5.37 20.39
N SER A 493 -3.79 -4.34 19.63
CA SER A 493 -2.86 -3.43 18.96
C SER A 493 -3.21 -1.96 19.19
N GLN A 494 -2.18 -1.10 19.23
CA GLN A 494 -2.31 0.34 19.25
C GLN A 494 -2.20 0.87 17.81
N VAL A 495 -3.36 1.21 17.24
CA VAL A 495 -3.50 1.65 15.84
C VAL A 495 -4.25 2.97 15.77
N SER A 496 -3.79 3.88 14.95
CA SER A 496 -4.52 5.09 14.55
C SER A 496 -4.64 5.13 13.05
N ILE A 497 -5.87 5.27 12.53
CA ILE A 497 -6.17 5.39 11.10
C ILE A 497 -6.88 6.73 10.87
N TYR A 498 -6.34 7.56 10.00
CA TYR A 498 -6.99 8.77 9.50
C TYR A 498 -7.40 8.55 8.04
N GLY A 499 -8.63 8.88 7.69
CA GLY A 499 -9.13 8.77 6.33
C GLY A 499 -9.18 7.32 5.81
N LEU A 500 -9.91 6.45 6.52
CA LEU A 500 -10.21 5.10 6.04
C LEU A 500 -11.38 5.13 5.06
N ASN A 501 -11.20 4.50 3.90
CA ASN A 501 -12.24 4.34 2.90
C ASN A 501 -12.40 2.87 2.54
N THR A 502 -13.63 2.40 2.37
CA THR A 502 -13.92 1.04 1.94
C THR A 502 -15.02 1.00 0.87
N VAL A 503 -14.93 0.02 -0.01
CA VAL A 503 -15.96 -0.35 -0.98
C VAL A 503 -16.14 -1.86 -0.93
N GLY A 504 -17.39 -2.34 -1.00
CA GLY A 504 -17.72 -3.75 -1.13
C GLY A 504 -17.61 -4.57 0.16
N THR A 505 -17.56 -3.93 1.32
CA THR A 505 -17.56 -4.62 2.62
C THR A 505 -18.69 -4.14 3.52
N THR A 506 -19.28 -5.05 4.30
CA THR A 506 -20.33 -4.68 5.26
C THR A 506 -19.79 -4.18 6.58
N GLU A 507 -18.63 -4.67 7.00
CA GLU A 507 -17.93 -4.27 8.23
C GLU A 507 -16.55 -3.73 7.88
N MET A 508 -16.35 -2.43 8.10
CA MET A 508 -15.10 -1.74 7.78
C MET A 508 -13.98 -2.13 8.75
N ILE A 509 -14.30 -2.23 10.05
CA ILE A 509 -13.33 -2.54 11.10
C ILE A 509 -13.91 -3.57 12.06
N THR A 510 -13.16 -4.65 12.27
CA THR A 510 -13.30 -5.58 13.39
C THR A 510 -12.18 -5.30 14.40
N TYR A 511 -12.53 -5.02 15.65
CA TYR A 511 -11.59 -4.72 16.73
C TYR A 511 -11.74 -5.72 17.86
N ASN A 512 -10.68 -6.48 18.16
CA ASN A 512 -10.68 -7.56 19.17
C ASN A 512 -11.87 -8.53 19.01
N GLY A 513 -12.20 -8.88 17.77
CA GLY A 513 -13.28 -9.80 17.42
C GLY A 513 -14.69 -9.20 17.46
N VAL A 514 -14.82 -7.89 17.64
CA VAL A 514 -16.11 -7.16 17.62
C VAL A 514 -16.20 -6.32 16.36
N ASP A 515 -17.33 -6.42 15.64
CA ASP A 515 -17.65 -5.58 14.48
C ASP A 515 -18.00 -4.17 14.98
N GLU A 516 -17.09 -3.20 14.86
CA GLU A 516 -17.21 -1.86 15.45
C GLU A 516 -17.70 -0.81 14.46
N ALA A 517 -17.43 -0.98 13.18
CA ALA A 517 -17.68 0.06 12.20
C ALA A 517 -18.38 -0.51 10.94
N PRO A 518 -19.72 -0.57 10.94
CA PRO A 518 -20.46 -1.00 9.76
C PRO A 518 -20.37 0.05 8.65
N ALA A 519 -20.23 -0.39 7.40
CA ALA A 519 -20.18 0.48 6.23
C ALA A 519 -21.44 1.36 6.12
N SER A 520 -22.60 0.81 6.45
CA SER A 520 -23.89 1.54 6.40
C SER A 520 -24.01 2.76 7.31
N ALA A 521 -23.18 2.83 8.37
CA ALA A 521 -23.11 4.00 9.25
C ALA A 521 -22.11 5.07 8.75
N ASN A 522 -21.34 4.75 7.72
CA ASN A 522 -20.23 5.56 7.20
C ASN A 522 -20.34 5.83 5.68
N ASP A 523 -21.45 5.43 5.08
CA ASP A 523 -21.74 5.63 3.64
C ASP A 523 -21.88 7.13 3.34
N ASP A 524 -21.08 7.63 2.40
CA ASP A 524 -21.13 9.00 1.89
C ASP A 524 -21.83 9.14 0.53
N GLY A 525 -22.43 8.05 0.05
CA GLY A 525 -23.16 7.97 -1.22
C GLY A 525 -22.37 7.36 -2.38
N PHE A 526 -21.07 7.13 -2.22
CA PHE A 526 -20.22 6.48 -3.23
C PHE A 526 -19.03 5.71 -2.64
N VAL A 527 -18.72 5.87 -1.39
CA VAL A 527 -17.71 5.14 -0.60
C VAL A 527 -18.09 5.19 0.88
N SER A 528 -17.66 4.24 1.67
CA SER A 528 -17.82 4.32 3.13
C SER A 528 -16.56 4.89 3.75
N THR A 529 -16.69 5.96 4.56
CA THR A 529 -15.57 6.79 5.03
C THR A 529 -15.56 7.01 6.53
N ILE A 530 -14.41 6.78 7.17
CA ILE A 530 -14.13 7.11 8.56
C ILE A 530 -12.99 8.13 8.62
N ALA A 531 -13.22 9.28 9.28
CA ALA A 531 -12.20 10.30 9.45
C ALA A 531 -11.09 9.87 10.40
N ILE A 532 -11.47 9.34 11.57
CA ILE A 532 -10.54 8.89 12.61
C ILE A 532 -11.03 7.57 13.20
N PHE A 533 -10.12 6.59 13.22
CA PHE A 533 -10.22 5.42 14.10
C PHE A 533 -9.01 5.37 15.02
N ARG A 534 -9.23 5.11 16.32
CA ARG A 534 -8.18 4.83 17.29
C ARG A 534 -8.58 3.66 18.17
N SER A 535 -7.69 2.70 18.29
CA SER A 535 -7.89 1.53 19.15
C SER A 535 -7.73 1.83 20.65
N SER A 536 -7.10 2.95 21.00
CA SER A 536 -6.87 3.39 22.39
C SER A 536 -6.63 4.90 22.45
#